data_8a1060ee360a6cb75d5c0f75d8ec441b
#
_entry.id   8a1060ee360a6cb75d5c0f75d8ec441b
#
_cell.length_a   1.000
_cell.length_b   1.000
_cell.length_c   1.000
_cell.angle_alpha   90.00
_cell.angle_beta   90.00
_cell.angle_gamma   90.00
#
_symmetry.space_group_name_H-M   'P 1'
#
loop_
_entity.id
_entity.type
_entity.pdbx_description
1 polymer ?
#
loop_
_entity_poly.entity_id
_entity_poly.type
_entity_poly.pdbx_seq_one_letter_code
_entity_poly.pdbx_strand_id
1 'polypeptide(L)'
;VRAANGRRAGVLRKGPRTKDLVKRLRPGEIALIRHEDLDSVAAEGLVRAQPSAVLNASPSMTGRYPNGGPRVLVEAGIPLLDLADGAQFEEPVEGREATVDLDAGSVTFPKGEGPAWLAHVFTAPEIEQRTQEARQNLRYRLREFVQNTLDYVSREDHVLVDPMPVPELRTQIAGRHALVVVRGEGYRKDLETIRGYVREVRPALIAVDGGAEALRELGFRPDLIVGDMDSVSDETLKCGAEILVHGYPGREAPGLPRVQNLGVEAQVIEATGT
;
A
#
# COMPACT_ATOMS: atom_id res chain seq x y z
N VAL A 1 12.54 15.61 21.74
CA VAL A 1 11.39 15.72 20.81
C VAL A 1 10.35 16.59 21.48
N ARG A 2 10.08 17.80 20.96
CA ARG A 2 9.11 18.76 21.53
C ARG A 2 7.72 18.11 21.47
N ALA A 3 7.03 18.02 22.58
CA ALA A 3 5.59 17.81 22.64
C ALA A 3 4.93 18.93 21.83
N ALA A 4 4.40 18.58 20.68
CA ALA A 4 3.61 19.52 19.90
C ALA A 4 2.32 19.79 20.67
N ASN A 5 1.93 21.07 20.81
CA ASN A 5 0.67 21.49 21.41
C ASN A 5 -0.47 20.56 20.98
N GLY A 6 -1.28 20.07 21.94
CA GLY A 6 -2.22 18.98 21.80
C GLY A 6 -3.30 19.12 20.72
N ARG A 7 -3.28 20.15 19.85
CA ARG A 7 -4.33 20.38 18.86
C ARG A 7 -3.79 20.50 17.43
N ARG A 8 -4.52 19.90 16.49
CA ARG A 8 -4.29 20.00 15.04
C ARG A 8 -5.59 20.41 14.36
N ALA A 9 -5.56 21.46 13.56
CA ALA A 9 -6.68 21.90 12.76
C ALA A 9 -6.36 21.73 11.26
N GLY A 10 -7.37 21.47 10.47
CA GLY A 10 -7.22 21.35 9.02
C GLY A 10 -8.51 20.92 8.34
N VAL A 11 -8.49 20.96 7.01
CA VAL A 11 -9.59 20.45 6.19
C VAL A 11 -9.49 18.92 6.12
N LEU A 12 -10.60 18.24 6.40
CA LEU A 12 -10.66 16.80 6.40
C LEU A 12 -10.80 16.27 4.96
N ARG A 13 -9.96 15.33 4.60
CA ARG A 13 -10.00 14.61 3.32
C ARG A 13 -10.14 13.12 3.58
N LYS A 14 -11.20 12.50 3.07
CA LYS A 14 -11.42 11.07 3.25
C LYS A 14 -11.18 10.28 1.97
N GLY A 15 -10.65 9.08 2.12
CA GLY A 15 -10.49 8.14 1.01
C GLY A 15 -10.48 6.70 1.48
N PRO A 16 -11.30 5.82 0.88
CA PRO A 16 -11.36 4.39 1.26
C PRO A 16 -10.06 3.66 0.92
N ARG A 17 -9.33 4.14 -0.08
CA ARG A 17 -8.01 3.65 -0.45
C ARG A 17 -6.97 4.72 -0.15
N THR A 18 -6.06 4.44 0.78
CA THR A 18 -5.00 5.38 1.19
C THR A 18 -4.16 5.83 0.00
N LYS A 19 -3.82 4.93 -0.93
CA LYS A 19 -3.05 5.23 -2.14
C LYS A 19 -3.69 6.28 -3.06
N ASP A 20 -5.02 6.36 -3.09
CA ASP A 20 -5.73 7.35 -3.91
C ASP A 20 -5.88 8.67 -3.17
N LEU A 21 -6.08 8.60 -1.84
CA LEU A 21 -6.15 9.80 -1.01
C LEU A 21 -4.84 10.59 -1.06
N VAL A 22 -3.69 9.94 -0.92
CA VAL A 22 -2.38 10.63 -0.90
C VAL A 22 -2.06 11.40 -2.17
N LYS A 23 -2.64 11.02 -3.33
CA LYS A 23 -2.45 11.73 -4.61
C LYS A 23 -3.09 13.13 -4.62
N ARG A 24 -4.11 13.37 -3.79
CA ARG A 24 -4.88 14.62 -3.73
C ARG A 24 -4.79 15.35 -2.40
N LEU A 25 -4.20 14.73 -1.38
CA LEU A 25 -4.01 15.30 -0.06
C LEU A 25 -2.97 16.42 -0.12
N ARG A 26 -3.27 17.54 0.54
CA ARG A 26 -2.38 18.70 0.61
C ARG A 26 -1.74 18.83 2.00
N PRO A 27 -0.53 19.40 2.10
CA PRO A 27 0.10 19.66 3.39
C PRO A 27 -0.82 20.42 4.34
N GLY A 28 -0.88 19.95 5.60
CA GLY A 28 -1.72 20.55 6.65
C GLY A 28 -3.18 20.09 6.67
N GLU A 29 -3.68 19.37 5.66
CA GLU A 29 -5.01 18.76 5.71
C GLU A 29 -5.03 17.57 6.68
N ILE A 30 -6.22 17.14 7.12
CA ILE A 30 -6.41 15.95 7.97
C ILE A 30 -6.82 14.79 7.07
N ALA A 31 -6.06 13.69 7.11
CA ALA A 31 -6.37 12.49 6.34
C ALA A 31 -7.31 11.58 7.13
N LEU A 32 -8.48 11.23 6.58
CA LEU A 32 -9.37 10.19 7.09
C LEU A 32 -9.30 8.96 6.17
N ILE A 33 -8.74 7.90 6.70
CA ILE A 33 -8.53 6.63 5.98
C ILE A 33 -9.36 5.50 6.60
N ARG A 34 -9.46 4.39 5.86
CA ARG A 34 -9.97 3.11 6.34
C ARG A 34 -8.94 2.05 5.94
N HIS A 35 -7.95 1.81 6.81
CA HIS A 35 -6.83 0.94 6.50
C HIS A 35 -6.50 0.06 7.71
N GLU A 36 -6.99 -1.18 7.69
CA GLU A 36 -6.65 -2.17 8.72
C GLU A 36 -5.16 -2.54 8.63
N ASP A 37 -4.48 -2.61 9.78
CA ASP A 37 -3.04 -2.91 9.86
C ASP A 37 -2.19 -2.05 8.91
N LEU A 38 -2.23 -0.74 9.10
CA LEU A 38 -1.57 0.26 8.25
C LEU A 38 -0.13 -0.14 7.93
N ASP A 39 0.17 -0.35 6.65
CA ASP A 39 1.50 -0.74 6.18
C ASP A 39 2.46 0.46 6.02
N SER A 40 3.77 0.15 5.94
CA SER A 40 4.80 1.19 5.82
C SER A 40 4.72 1.96 4.50
N VAL A 41 4.31 1.32 3.40
CA VAL A 41 4.23 1.97 2.07
C VAL A 41 3.13 3.02 2.05
N ALA A 42 1.95 2.68 2.61
CA ALA A 42 0.85 3.62 2.74
C ALA A 42 1.22 4.78 3.69
N ALA A 43 1.88 4.47 4.82
CA ALA A 43 2.34 5.48 5.76
C ALA A 43 3.38 6.43 5.16
N GLU A 44 4.36 5.93 4.40
CA GLU A 44 5.31 6.78 3.67
C GLU A 44 4.62 7.69 2.66
N GLY A 45 3.57 7.19 1.99
CA GLY A 45 2.74 8.01 1.13
C GLY A 45 2.10 9.18 1.88
N LEU A 46 1.55 8.90 3.06
CA LEU A 46 0.98 9.93 3.95
C LEU A 46 2.06 10.91 4.44
N VAL A 47 3.24 10.42 4.83
CA VAL A 47 4.36 11.29 5.24
C VAL A 47 4.75 12.26 4.13
N ARG A 48 4.84 11.80 2.89
CA ARG A 48 5.11 12.69 1.73
C ARG A 48 4.02 13.74 1.50
N ALA A 49 2.77 13.39 1.76
CA ALA A 49 1.64 14.32 1.63
C ALA A 49 1.53 15.32 2.80
N GLN A 50 2.27 15.11 3.90
CA GLN A 50 2.37 16.01 5.05
C GLN A 50 1.02 16.42 5.68
N PRO A 51 0.10 15.48 5.99
CA PRO A 51 -1.12 15.83 6.71
C PRO A 51 -0.81 16.35 8.11
N SER A 52 -1.71 17.16 8.66
CA SER A 52 -1.62 17.62 10.05
C SER A 52 -1.92 16.51 11.07
N ALA A 53 -2.76 15.53 10.69
CA ALA A 53 -3.07 14.33 11.43
C ALA A 53 -3.64 13.25 10.48
N VAL A 54 -3.55 11.98 10.91
CA VAL A 54 -4.19 10.83 10.24
C VAL A 54 -5.21 10.23 11.19
N LEU A 55 -6.47 10.16 10.74
CA LEU A 55 -7.58 9.49 11.40
C LEU A 55 -7.84 8.18 10.65
N ASN A 56 -7.87 7.08 11.35
CA ASN A 56 -8.17 5.78 10.76
C ASN A 56 -9.49 5.23 11.31
N ALA A 57 -10.40 4.90 10.42
CA ALA A 57 -11.69 4.29 10.76
C ALA A 57 -11.62 2.74 10.85
N SER A 58 -10.43 2.19 10.76
CA SER A 58 -10.13 0.78 11.02
C SER A 58 -8.96 0.68 11.99
N PRO A 59 -8.77 -0.45 12.69
CA PRO A 59 -7.63 -0.63 13.57
C PRO A 59 -6.31 -0.49 12.82
N SER A 60 -5.49 0.50 13.19
CA SER A 60 -4.16 0.69 12.60
C SER A 60 -3.18 -0.40 12.99
N MET A 61 -3.43 -1.08 14.13
CA MET A 61 -2.65 -2.22 14.63
C MET A 61 -3.60 -3.24 15.27
N THR A 62 -3.88 -4.36 14.57
CA THR A 62 -4.69 -5.46 15.14
C THR A 62 -3.88 -6.38 16.05
N GLY A 63 -2.54 -6.34 15.99
CA GLY A 63 -1.64 -7.26 16.69
C GLY A 63 -1.56 -8.66 16.08
N ARG A 64 -2.18 -8.90 14.94
CA ARG A 64 -2.09 -10.19 14.23
C ARG A 64 -0.68 -10.46 13.71
N TYR A 65 -0.04 -9.41 13.20
CA TYR A 65 1.35 -9.41 12.74
C TYR A 65 1.96 -8.01 12.94
N PRO A 66 3.30 -7.89 13.03
CA PRO A 66 3.94 -6.59 13.14
C PRO A 66 3.76 -5.81 11.84
N ASN A 67 3.19 -4.61 11.96
CA ASN A 67 3.08 -3.66 10.85
C ASN A 67 3.86 -2.38 11.16
N GLY A 68 4.53 -1.81 10.14
CA GLY A 68 5.45 -0.69 10.31
C GLY A 68 4.82 0.69 10.16
N GLY A 69 3.63 0.79 9.58
CA GLY A 69 3.00 2.06 9.21
C GLY A 69 2.79 3.04 10.34
N PRO A 70 2.21 2.63 11.49
CA PRO A 70 2.04 3.53 12.65
C PRO A 70 3.34 4.15 13.13
N ARG A 71 4.41 3.36 13.16
CA ARG A 71 5.75 3.82 13.53
C ARG A 71 6.28 4.90 12.58
N VAL A 72 6.17 4.67 11.27
CA VAL A 72 6.61 5.62 10.23
C VAL A 72 5.92 6.98 10.39
N LEU A 73 4.61 7.01 10.67
CA LEU A 73 3.87 8.26 10.89
C LEU A 73 4.33 8.99 12.14
N VAL A 74 4.42 8.29 13.28
CA VAL A 74 4.76 8.89 14.56
C VAL A 74 6.20 9.38 14.59
N GLU A 75 7.16 8.65 14.01
CA GLU A 75 8.55 9.08 13.83
C GLU A 75 8.67 10.31 12.94
N ALA A 76 7.79 10.46 11.94
CA ALA A 76 7.70 11.66 11.10
C ALA A 76 6.98 12.84 11.81
N GLY A 77 6.50 12.66 13.04
CA GLY A 77 5.78 13.68 13.80
C GLY A 77 4.33 13.89 13.36
N ILE A 78 3.76 12.97 12.60
CA ILE A 78 2.36 12.99 12.16
C ILE A 78 1.53 12.16 13.14
N PRO A 79 0.58 12.78 13.89
CA PRO A 79 -0.29 12.06 14.80
C PRO A 79 -1.17 11.04 14.05
N LEU A 80 -1.24 9.82 14.59
CA LEU A 80 -2.14 8.76 14.15
C LEU A 80 -3.18 8.50 15.22
N LEU A 81 -4.45 8.46 14.81
CA LEU A 81 -5.59 8.18 15.69
C LEU A 81 -6.52 7.16 15.06
N ASP A 82 -6.91 6.14 15.82
CA ASP A 82 -7.98 5.22 15.44
C ASP A 82 -9.32 5.77 15.98
N LEU A 83 -10.32 5.92 15.11
CA LEU A 83 -11.65 6.34 15.51
C LEU A 83 -12.31 5.24 16.36
N ALA A 84 -13.00 5.62 17.43
CA ALA A 84 -13.70 4.70 18.31
C ALA A 84 -14.89 4.00 17.59
N ASP A 85 -15.48 4.68 16.61
CA ASP A 85 -16.53 4.14 15.73
C ASP A 85 -16.13 4.31 14.26
N GLY A 86 -15.87 3.19 13.60
CA GLY A 86 -15.52 3.17 12.19
C GLY A 86 -16.67 3.61 11.25
N ALA A 87 -17.92 3.63 11.74
CA ALA A 87 -19.06 4.13 10.98
C ALA A 87 -18.96 5.64 10.67
N GLN A 88 -18.20 6.40 11.45
CA GLN A 88 -17.90 7.81 11.21
C GLN A 88 -17.23 8.06 9.84
N PHE A 89 -16.63 7.05 9.25
CA PHE A 89 -16.11 7.14 7.89
C PHE A 89 -17.21 7.41 6.87
N GLU A 90 -18.44 6.96 7.09
CA GLU A 90 -19.55 7.12 6.14
C GLU A 90 -20.16 8.54 6.21
N GLU A 91 -19.89 9.30 7.28
CA GLU A 91 -20.42 10.65 7.40
C GLU A 91 -19.93 11.57 6.26
N PRO A 92 -20.74 12.56 5.85
CA PRO A 92 -20.41 13.50 4.76
C PRO A 92 -19.46 14.61 5.23
N VAL A 93 -18.23 14.24 5.59
CA VAL A 93 -17.23 15.15 6.19
C VAL A 93 -16.13 15.60 5.22
N GLU A 94 -16.16 15.13 3.97
CA GLU A 94 -15.18 15.53 2.95
C GLU A 94 -15.17 17.05 2.76
N GLY A 95 -14.00 17.66 2.92
CA GLY A 95 -13.81 19.11 2.74
C GLY A 95 -14.22 19.97 3.93
N ARG A 96 -14.68 19.38 5.04
CA ARG A 96 -15.03 20.13 6.25
C ARG A 96 -13.79 20.47 7.09
N GLU A 97 -13.84 21.60 7.76
CA GLU A 97 -12.84 21.94 8.79
C GLU A 97 -13.03 21.05 10.02
N ALA A 98 -11.94 20.57 10.57
CA ALA A 98 -11.95 19.79 11.81
C ALA A 98 -10.75 20.16 12.69
N THR A 99 -10.90 19.95 13.99
CA THR A 99 -9.83 20.07 14.98
C THR A 99 -9.68 18.77 15.72
N VAL A 100 -8.48 18.21 15.68
CA VAL A 100 -8.07 17.01 16.42
C VAL A 100 -7.40 17.45 17.70
N ASP A 101 -7.94 17.05 18.84
CA ASP A 101 -7.36 17.26 20.17
C ASP A 101 -6.65 15.97 20.60
N LEU A 102 -5.32 16.00 20.62
CA LEU A 102 -4.49 14.85 20.93
C LEU A 102 -4.50 14.50 22.43
N ASP A 103 -4.76 15.49 23.29
CA ASP A 103 -4.79 15.29 24.75
C ASP A 103 -6.14 14.66 25.15
N ALA A 104 -7.24 15.11 24.51
CA ALA A 104 -8.58 14.59 24.76
C ALA A 104 -8.92 13.34 23.93
N GLY A 105 -8.13 13.00 22.91
CA GLY A 105 -8.45 11.91 21.98
C GLY A 105 -9.77 12.16 21.24
N SER A 106 -9.97 13.38 20.71
CA SER A 106 -11.24 13.74 20.10
C SER A 106 -11.06 14.56 18.81
N VAL A 107 -12.05 14.46 17.94
CA VAL A 107 -12.16 15.25 16.71
C VAL A 107 -13.43 16.08 16.80
N THR A 108 -13.30 17.39 16.62
CA THR A 108 -14.42 18.33 16.69
C THR A 108 -14.56 19.11 15.39
N PHE A 109 -15.79 19.48 15.08
CA PHE A 109 -16.15 20.30 13.93
C PHE A 109 -16.57 21.70 14.39
N PRO A 110 -16.61 22.71 13.51
CA PRO A 110 -17.13 24.03 13.84
C PRO A 110 -18.51 23.97 14.50
N LYS A 111 -18.85 24.95 15.34
CA LYS A 111 -20.10 24.95 16.12
C LYS A 111 -21.33 24.71 15.24
N GLY A 112 -22.12 23.70 15.62
CA GLY A 112 -23.37 23.34 14.94
C GLY A 112 -23.22 22.25 13.86
N GLU A 113 -22.02 21.71 13.62
CA GLU A 113 -21.75 20.78 12.53
C GLU A 113 -21.61 19.31 12.97
N GLY A 114 -22.18 18.91 14.09
CA GLY A 114 -22.25 17.52 14.52
C GLY A 114 -21.55 17.23 15.85
N PRO A 115 -21.69 15.99 16.37
CA PRO A 115 -21.05 15.58 17.63
C PRO A 115 -19.54 15.44 17.46
N ALA A 116 -18.81 15.54 18.56
CA ALA A 116 -17.40 15.21 18.61
C ALA A 116 -17.20 13.69 18.40
N TRP A 117 -16.18 13.32 17.63
CA TRP A 117 -15.76 11.92 17.53
C TRP A 117 -14.70 11.61 18.58
N LEU A 118 -14.78 10.44 19.17
CA LEU A 118 -13.74 9.91 20.03
C LEU A 118 -12.74 9.10 19.23
N ALA A 119 -11.48 9.21 19.59
CA ALA A 119 -10.40 8.51 18.91
C ALA A 119 -9.28 8.12 19.89
N HIS A 120 -8.66 6.99 19.63
CA HIS A 120 -7.47 6.55 20.33
C HIS A 120 -6.22 7.14 19.68
N VAL A 121 -5.41 7.85 20.45
CA VAL A 121 -4.16 8.50 19.97
C VAL A 121 -2.99 7.54 20.19
N PHE A 122 -2.32 7.13 19.12
CA PHE A 122 -1.14 6.29 19.22
C PHE A 122 0.08 7.06 19.72
N THR A 123 0.79 6.46 20.67
CA THR A 123 2.08 6.95 21.16
C THR A 123 3.23 6.03 20.71
N ALA A 124 4.44 6.57 20.61
CA ALA A 124 5.61 5.76 20.22
C ALA A 124 5.87 4.56 21.16
N PRO A 125 5.79 4.70 22.52
CA PRO A 125 5.91 3.55 23.42
C PRO A 125 4.85 2.48 23.20
N GLU A 126 3.60 2.88 22.97
CA GLU A 126 2.51 1.94 22.71
C GLU A 126 2.71 1.17 21.39
N ILE A 127 3.10 1.87 20.33
CA ILE A 127 3.39 1.24 19.04
C ILE A 127 4.50 0.21 19.19
N GLU A 128 5.57 0.53 19.92
CA GLU A 128 6.66 -0.41 20.16
C GLU A 128 6.19 -1.64 20.96
N GLN A 129 5.41 -1.42 22.02
CA GLN A 129 4.83 -2.51 22.80
C GLN A 129 3.95 -3.42 21.94
N ARG A 130 3.00 -2.87 21.18
CA ARG A 130 2.10 -3.63 20.29
C ARG A 130 2.88 -4.38 19.20
N THR A 131 3.94 -3.76 18.69
CA THR A 131 4.83 -4.42 17.70
C THR A 131 5.55 -5.62 18.31
N GLN A 132 6.03 -5.52 19.56
CA GLN A 132 6.67 -6.65 20.26
C GLN A 132 5.68 -7.76 20.53
N GLU A 133 4.47 -7.44 20.98
CA GLU A 133 3.39 -8.40 21.19
C GLU A 133 3.03 -9.13 19.90
N ALA A 134 2.88 -8.40 18.79
CA ALA A 134 2.63 -8.98 17.48
C ALA A 134 3.76 -9.91 17.01
N ARG A 135 5.03 -9.57 17.29
CA ARG A 135 6.17 -10.45 17.00
C ARG A 135 6.13 -11.76 17.80
N GLN A 136 5.69 -11.70 19.06
CA GLN A 136 5.54 -12.92 19.89
C GLN A 136 4.45 -13.83 19.33
N ASN A 137 3.36 -13.25 18.81
CA ASN A 137 2.27 -13.99 18.19
C ASN A 137 2.60 -14.51 16.77
N LEU A 138 3.70 -14.05 16.18
CA LEU A 138 4.09 -14.36 14.79
C LEU A 138 4.24 -15.87 14.55
N ARG A 139 4.75 -16.64 15.53
CA ARG A 139 4.90 -18.10 15.41
C ARG A 139 3.57 -18.82 15.21
N TYR A 140 2.54 -18.35 15.92
CA TYR A 140 1.19 -18.90 15.76
C TYR A 140 0.62 -18.57 14.38
N ARG A 141 0.71 -17.30 13.98
CA ARG A 141 0.23 -16.82 12.68
C ARG A 141 1.00 -17.44 11.51
N LEU A 142 2.30 -17.62 11.66
CA LEU A 142 3.09 -18.32 10.64
C LEU A 142 2.62 -19.77 10.44
N ARG A 143 2.27 -20.46 11.53
CA ARG A 143 1.72 -21.83 11.45
C ARG A 143 0.38 -21.85 10.70
N GLU A 144 -0.54 -20.93 11.02
CA GLU A 144 -1.81 -20.78 10.29
C GLU A 144 -1.56 -20.48 8.81
N PHE A 145 -0.65 -19.56 8.51
CA PHE A 145 -0.28 -19.22 7.14
C PHE A 145 0.28 -20.42 6.38
N VAL A 146 1.21 -21.17 6.98
CA VAL A 146 1.77 -22.38 6.36
C VAL A 146 0.68 -23.42 6.13
N GLN A 147 -0.21 -23.64 7.10
CA GLN A 147 -1.32 -24.59 6.93
C GLN A 147 -2.25 -24.16 5.80
N ASN A 148 -2.67 -22.90 5.78
CA ASN A 148 -3.50 -22.35 4.70
C ASN A 148 -2.81 -22.46 3.35
N THR A 149 -1.50 -22.22 3.28
CA THR A 149 -0.72 -22.35 2.04
C THR A 149 -0.66 -23.81 1.58
N LEU A 150 -0.45 -24.75 2.49
CA LEU A 150 -0.46 -26.18 2.18
C LEU A 150 -1.86 -26.64 1.69
N ASP A 151 -2.91 -26.17 2.35
CA ASP A 151 -4.29 -26.46 1.94
C ASP A 151 -4.59 -25.88 0.56
N TYR A 152 -4.07 -24.68 0.26
CA TYR A 152 -4.18 -24.04 -1.04
C TYR A 152 -3.42 -24.84 -2.11
N VAL A 153 -2.15 -25.15 -1.86
CA VAL A 153 -1.32 -25.96 -2.77
C VAL A 153 -1.95 -27.34 -3.02
N SER A 154 -2.54 -27.96 -1.99
CA SER A 154 -3.21 -29.26 -2.14
C SER A 154 -4.50 -29.20 -2.98
N ARG A 155 -5.15 -28.03 -3.07
CA ARG A 155 -6.31 -27.82 -3.94
C ARG A 155 -5.93 -27.48 -5.39
N GLU A 156 -4.75 -26.93 -5.57
CA GLU A 156 -4.26 -26.40 -6.83
C GLU A 156 -2.96 -27.08 -7.29
N ASP A 157 -2.77 -28.35 -6.92
CA ASP A 157 -1.58 -29.15 -7.27
C ASP A 157 -1.34 -29.20 -8.79
N HIS A 158 -2.42 -29.12 -9.59
CA HIS A 158 -2.34 -29.03 -11.05
C HIS A 158 -1.55 -27.80 -11.54
N VAL A 159 -1.58 -26.67 -10.80
CA VAL A 159 -0.83 -25.45 -11.18
C VAL A 159 0.68 -25.64 -10.97
N LEU A 160 1.07 -26.51 -10.02
CA LEU A 160 2.48 -26.82 -9.75
C LEU A 160 3.04 -27.93 -10.64
N VAL A 161 2.17 -28.80 -11.15
CA VAL A 161 2.56 -30.00 -11.92
C VAL A 161 2.39 -29.76 -13.41
N ASP A 162 1.35 -29.05 -13.81
CA ASP A 162 1.07 -28.77 -15.21
C ASP A 162 1.78 -27.49 -15.69
N PRO A 163 2.36 -27.47 -16.89
CA PRO A 163 2.95 -26.27 -17.45
C PRO A 163 1.88 -25.17 -17.57
N MET A 164 2.05 -24.07 -16.85
CA MET A 164 1.18 -22.91 -17.03
C MET A 164 1.39 -22.34 -18.44
N PRO A 165 0.31 -22.13 -19.21
CA PRO A 165 0.44 -21.52 -20.54
C PRO A 165 0.84 -20.05 -20.38
N VAL A 166 2.15 -19.80 -20.46
CA VAL A 166 2.68 -18.43 -20.49
C VAL A 166 2.62 -17.95 -21.92
N PRO A 167 2.03 -16.78 -22.21
CA PRO A 167 2.03 -16.24 -23.57
C PRO A 167 3.45 -15.94 -24.04
N GLU A 168 3.66 -15.91 -25.35
CA GLU A 168 4.95 -15.52 -25.92
C GLU A 168 5.26 -14.06 -25.57
N LEU A 169 6.30 -13.85 -24.77
CA LEU A 169 6.76 -12.53 -24.38
C LEU A 169 7.76 -11.98 -25.41
N ARG A 170 7.64 -10.69 -25.72
CA ARG A 170 8.65 -9.95 -26.50
C ARG A 170 9.90 -9.69 -25.66
N THR A 171 9.73 -9.61 -24.34
CA THR A 171 10.81 -9.40 -23.37
C THR A 171 11.70 -10.63 -23.31
N GLN A 172 12.94 -10.48 -23.75
CA GLN A 172 13.92 -11.57 -23.70
C GLN A 172 14.44 -11.76 -22.29
N ILE A 173 14.10 -12.89 -21.68
CA ILE A 173 14.53 -13.27 -20.32
C ILE A 173 15.57 -14.40 -20.39
N ALA A 174 15.42 -15.31 -21.35
CA ALA A 174 16.30 -16.46 -21.48
C ALA A 174 17.77 -16.04 -21.68
N GLY A 175 18.67 -16.60 -20.85
CA GLY A 175 20.10 -16.31 -20.89
C GLY A 175 20.52 -14.96 -20.29
N ARG A 176 19.58 -14.22 -19.68
CA ARG A 176 19.85 -12.96 -18.98
C ARG A 176 19.57 -13.10 -17.48
N HIS A 177 20.23 -12.25 -16.69
CA HIS A 177 19.76 -12.05 -15.33
C HIS A 177 18.37 -11.41 -15.36
N ALA A 178 17.50 -11.80 -14.46
CA ALA A 178 16.20 -11.17 -14.26
C ALA A 178 16.15 -10.54 -12.86
N LEU A 179 15.71 -9.29 -12.81
CA LEU A 179 15.43 -8.59 -11.55
C LEU A 179 13.91 -8.39 -11.44
N VAL A 180 13.30 -9.11 -10.52
CA VAL A 180 11.88 -8.96 -10.22
C VAL A 180 11.72 -7.95 -9.09
N VAL A 181 10.95 -6.89 -9.33
CA VAL A 181 10.72 -5.80 -8.38
C VAL A 181 9.28 -5.82 -7.91
N VAL A 182 9.11 -6.10 -6.62
CA VAL A 182 7.83 -6.04 -5.92
C VAL A 182 7.92 -4.94 -4.87
N ARG A 183 6.89 -4.13 -4.73
CA ARG A 183 6.86 -3.04 -3.75
C ARG A 183 6.43 -3.56 -2.39
N GLY A 184 7.42 -3.85 -1.52
CA GLY A 184 7.24 -4.29 -0.15
C GLY A 184 7.94 -3.35 0.85
N GLU A 185 8.09 -3.78 2.08
CA GLU A 185 8.82 -3.01 3.11
C GLU A 185 10.30 -2.88 2.73
N GLY A 186 10.84 -1.65 2.78
CA GLY A 186 12.25 -1.38 2.51
C GLY A 186 12.68 -1.36 1.05
N TYR A 187 11.80 -1.63 0.10
CA TYR A 187 12.12 -1.78 -1.34
C TYR A 187 12.98 -0.66 -1.94
N ARG A 188 12.81 0.59 -1.49
CA ARG A 188 13.60 1.72 -2.01
C ARG A 188 15.07 1.59 -1.67
N LYS A 189 15.35 1.30 -0.39
CA LYS A 189 16.73 1.11 0.09
C LYS A 189 17.39 -0.08 -0.61
N ASP A 190 16.64 -1.15 -0.81
CA ASP A 190 17.13 -2.34 -1.51
C ASP A 190 17.46 -2.03 -2.96
N LEU A 191 16.57 -1.35 -3.68
CA LEU A 191 16.79 -0.93 -5.06
C LEU A 191 17.96 0.07 -5.20
N GLU A 192 18.11 1.02 -4.28
CA GLU A 192 19.25 1.93 -4.25
C GLU A 192 20.55 1.16 -4.06
N THR A 193 20.57 0.17 -3.19
CA THR A 193 21.74 -0.67 -2.92
C THR A 193 22.22 -1.44 -4.15
N ILE A 194 21.26 -1.97 -4.95
CA ILE A 194 21.59 -2.75 -6.15
C ILE A 194 21.64 -1.91 -7.43
N ARG A 195 21.55 -0.58 -7.33
CA ARG A 195 21.53 0.31 -8.50
C ARG A 195 22.76 0.15 -9.42
N GLY A 196 23.94 -0.08 -8.83
CA GLY A 196 25.17 -0.38 -9.57
C GLY A 196 25.04 -1.65 -10.40
N TYR A 197 24.57 -2.73 -9.79
CA TYR A 197 24.31 -4.00 -10.46
C TYR A 197 23.36 -3.84 -11.65
N VAL A 198 22.26 -3.11 -11.47
CA VAL A 198 21.29 -2.90 -12.58
C VAL A 198 21.95 -2.19 -13.78
N ARG A 199 22.82 -1.21 -13.53
CA ARG A 199 23.52 -0.46 -14.58
C ARG A 199 24.58 -1.28 -15.30
N GLU A 200 25.32 -2.10 -14.58
CA GLU A 200 26.45 -2.87 -15.10
C GLU A 200 25.97 -4.15 -15.79
N VAL A 201 25.11 -4.93 -15.13
CA VAL A 201 24.66 -6.23 -15.61
C VAL A 201 23.50 -6.11 -16.61
N ARG A 202 22.70 -5.04 -16.51
CA ARG A 202 21.51 -4.81 -17.35
C ARG A 202 20.57 -6.01 -17.37
N PRO A 203 20.09 -6.46 -16.19
CA PRO A 203 19.17 -7.58 -16.12
C PRO A 203 17.86 -7.25 -16.85
N ALA A 204 17.05 -8.25 -17.17
CA ALA A 204 15.66 -8.03 -17.54
C ALA A 204 14.91 -7.50 -16.31
N LEU A 205 14.33 -6.29 -16.42
CA LEU A 205 13.63 -5.62 -15.33
C LEU A 205 12.14 -6.00 -15.39
N ILE A 206 11.73 -6.86 -14.46
CA ILE A 206 10.36 -7.33 -14.34
C ILE A 206 9.72 -6.64 -13.13
N ALA A 207 8.70 -5.86 -13.37
CA ALA A 207 8.00 -5.14 -12.31
C ALA A 207 6.66 -5.82 -12.01
N VAL A 208 6.37 -6.05 -10.74
CA VAL A 208 5.08 -6.52 -10.29
C VAL A 208 4.28 -5.32 -9.77
N ASP A 209 3.18 -5.02 -10.44
CA ASP A 209 2.29 -3.89 -10.12
C ASP A 209 3.05 -2.60 -9.79
N GLY A 210 2.87 -2.06 -8.56
CA GLY A 210 3.56 -0.86 -8.11
C GLY A 210 5.10 -0.92 -8.10
N GLY A 211 5.71 -2.08 -8.36
CA GLY A 211 7.14 -2.22 -8.61
C GLY A 211 7.59 -1.44 -9.83
N ALA A 212 6.70 -1.21 -10.80
CA ALA A 212 6.96 -0.38 -11.97
C ALA A 212 7.23 1.07 -11.61
N GLU A 213 6.45 1.63 -10.68
CA GLU A 213 6.69 2.98 -10.15
C GLU A 213 8.04 3.08 -9.43
N ALA A 214 8.36 2.05 -8.64
CA ALA A 214 9.63 2.00 -7.90
C ALA A 214 10.85 2.04 -8.83
N LEU A 215 10.82 1.31 -9.93
CA LEU A 215 11.88 1.35 -10.95
C LEU A 215 11.96 2.73 -11.61
N ARG A 216 10.83 3.32 -11.99
CA ARG A 216 10.79 4.63 -12.65
C ARG A 216 11.28 5.76 -11.75
N GLU A 217 10.93 5.74 -10.46
CA GLU A 217 11.44 6.69 -9.46
C GLU A 217 12.99 6.72 -9.42
N LEU A 218 13.64 5.58 -9.67
CA LEU A 218 15.09 5.46 -9.74
C LEU A 218 15.70 5.70 -11.14
N GLY A 219 14.87 6.07 -12.10
CA GLY A 219 15.27 6.34 -13.47
C GLY A 219 15.49 5.09 -14.33
N PHE A 220 14.93 3.94 -13.93
CA PHE A 220 14.92 2.73 -14.74
C PHE A 220 13.56 2.54 -15.42
N ARG A 221 13.58 2.02 -16.66
CA ARG A 221 12.37 1.61 -17.36
C ARG A 221 12.22 0.08 -17.21
N PRO A 222 11.09 -0.44 -16.71
CA PRO A 222 10.84 -1.87 -16.72
C PRO A 222 10.79 -2.41 -18.16
N ASP A 223 11.26 -3.63 -18.37
CA ASP A 223 11.09 -4.37 -19.63
C ASP A 223 9.70 -5.01 -19.68
N LEU A 224 9.23 -5.53 -18.54
CA LEU A 224 7.94 -6.19 -18.38
C LEU A 224 7.24 -5.70 -17.10
N ILE A 225 5.94 -5.42 -17.19
CA ILE A 225 5.07 -5.14 -16.05
C ILE A 225 4.03 -6.24 -15.96
N VAL A 226 3.94 -6.89 -14.79
CA VAL A 226 3.02 -8.01 -14.53
C VAL A 226 2.11 -7.63 -13.36
N GLY A 227 0.82 -7.94 -13.43
CA GLY A 227 -0.11 -7.75 -12.31
C GLY A 227 -1.52 -7.38 -12.74
N ASP A 228 -2.33 -6.90 -11.78
CA ASP A 228 -3.70 -6.42 -12.03
C ASP A 228 -3.76 -4.96 -12.51
N MET A 229 -2.63 -4.30 -12.60
CA MET A 229 -2.42 -2.92 -13.07
C MET A 229 -3.08 -1.83 -12.19
N ASP A 230 -3.68 -2.16 -11.07
CA ASP A 230 -4.40 -1.18 -10.24
C ASP A 230 -3.46 -0.20 -9.50
N SER A 231 -2.24 -0.63 -9.27
CA SER A 231 -1.20 0.13 -8.55
C SER A 231 -0.20 0.84 -9.47
N VAL A 232 -0.39 0.78 -10.79
CA VAL A 232 0.48 1.37 -11.80
C VAL A 232 -0.19 2.63 -12.36
N SER A 233 0.55 3.73 -12.51
CA SER A 233 0.02 4.97 -13.12
C SER A 233 -0.14 4.83 -14.64
N ASP A 234 -1.04 5.63 -15.22
CA ASP A 234 -1.25 5.63 -16.68
C ASP A 234 0.00 6.06 -17.45
N GLU A 235 0.81 6.93 -16.84
CA GLU A 235 2.11 7.34 -17.40
C GLU A 235 3.10 6.19 -17.42
N THR A 236 3.12 5.38 -16.37
CA THR A 236 4.02 4.22 -16.28
C THR A 236 3.56 3.11 -17.22
N LEU A 237 2.26 2.87 -17.37
CA LEU A 237 1.73 1.92 -18.36
C LEU A 237 2.13 2.30 -19.80
N LYS A 238 2.30 3.59 -20.08
CA LYS A 238 2.74 4.10 -21.40
C LYS A 238 4.25 4.20 -21.58
N CYS A 239 5.07 3.70 -20.62
CA CYS A 239 6.52 3.84 -20.69
C CYS A 239 7.20 2.98 -21.77
N GLY A 240 6.45 2.13 -22.48
CA GLY A 240 6.96 1.22 -23.51
C GLY A 240 7.44 -0.13 -22.98
N ALA A 241 7.12 -0.47 -21.73
CA ALA A 241 7.28 -1.82 -21.21
C ALA A 241 6.24 -2.75 -21.83
N GLU A 242 6.57 -4.03 -21.90
CA GLU A 242 5.58 -5.06 -22.21
C GLU A 242 4.63 -5.23 -21.02
N ILE A 243 3.32 -5.40 -21.27
CA ILE A 243 2.30 -5.50 -20.23
C ILE A 243 1.71 -6.91 -20.24
N LEU A 244 1.78 -7.56 -19.07
CA LEU A 244 1.19 -8.88 -18.83
C LEU A 244 0.17 -8.76 -17.70
N VAL A 245 -1.11 -8.69 -18.08
CA VAL A 245 -2.21 -8.51 -17.12
C VAL A 245 -2.56 -9.85 -16.48
N HIS A 246 -2.62 -9.88 -15.16
CA HIS A 246 -3.08 -11.04 -14.41
C HIS A 246 -4.62 -11.17 -14.53
N GLY A 247 -5.06 -12.33 -14.95
CA GLY A 247 -6.46 -12.75 -15.00
C GLY A 247 -6.70 -14.01 -14.19
N TYR A 248 -7.93 -14.22 -13.77
CA TYR A 248 -8.34 -15.46 -13.12
C TYR A 248 -8.95 -16.42 -14.17
N PRO A 249 -8.72 -17.74 -14.07
CA PRO A 249 -9.30 -18.69 -15.00
C PRO A 249 -10.82 -18.52 -15.14
N GLY A 250 -11.26 -18.38 -16.40
CA GLY A 250 -12.67 -18.21 -16.73
C GLY A 250 -13.31 -16.87 -16.34
N ARG A 251 -12.51 -15.86 -16.03
CA ARG A 251 -12.96 -14.50 -15.75
C ARG A 251 -12.20 -13.48 -16.57
N GLU A 252 -12.85 -12.36 -16.87
CA GLU A 252 -12.18 -11.23 -17.51
C GLU A 252 -11.10 -10.64 -16.58
N ALA A 253 -9.90 -10.35 -17.13
CA ALA A 253 -8.81 -9.77 -16.36
C ALA A 253 -9.14 -8.32 -15.97
N PRO A 254 -9.22 -7.97 -14.68
CA PRO A 254 -9.74 -6.66 -14.23
C PRO A 254 -8.97 -5.46 -14.78
N GLY A 255 -7.65 -5.59 -14.95
CA GLY A 255 -6.79 -4.51 -15.47
C GLY A 255 -6.82 -4.34 -16.99
N LEU A 256 -7.30 -5.33 -17.74
CA LEU A 256 -7.23 -5.31 -19.20
C LEU A 256 -8.00 -4.16 -19.85
N PRO A 257 -9.26 -3.87 -19.49
CA PRO A 257 -10.00 -2.76 -20.07
C PRO A 257 -9.31 -1.40 -19.87
N ARG A 258 -8.66 -1.19 -18.72
CA ARG A 258 -7.91 0.04 -18.45
C ARG A 258 -6.72 0.20 -19.39
N VAL A 259 -5.93 -0.86 -19.56
CA VAL A 259 -4.74 -0.85 -20.42
C VAL A 259 -5.13 -0.61 -21.88
N GLN A 260 -6.21 -1.27 -22.34
CA GLN A 260 -6.75 -1.09 -23.69
C GLN A 260 -7.25 0.34 -23.94
N ASN A 261 -7.95 0.93 -22.98
CA ASN A 261 -8.42 2.33 -23.07
C ASN A 261 -7.27 3.34 -23.15
N LEU A 262 -6.09 2.99 -22.64
CA LEU A 262 -4.87 3.79 -22.76
C LEU A 262 -4.17 3.65 -24.12
N GLY A 263 -4.65 2.74 -24.99
CA GLY A 263 -4.04 2.42 -26.28
C GLY A 263 -2.75 1.61 -26.15
N VAL A 264 -2.56 0.90 -25.05
CA VAL A 264 -1.38 0.07 -24.78
C VAL A 264 -1.72 -1.39 -25.08
N GLU A 265 -0.86 -2.09 -25.81
CA GLU A 265 -0.98 -3.52 -26.02
C GLU A 265 -0.66 -4.28 -24.73
N ALA A 266 -1.48 -5.27 -24.41
CA ALA A 266 -1.28 -6.14 -23.27
C ALA A 266 -1.64 -7.57 -23.61
N GLN A 267 -0.92 -8.50 -22.99
CA GLN A 267 -1.26 -9.92 -22.97
C GLN A 267 -1.88 -10.26 -21.63
N VAL A 268 -2.62 -11.36 -21.57
CA VAL A 268 -3.23 -11.86 -20.33
C VAL A 268 -2.59 -13.18 -19.95
N ILE A 269 -2.24 -13.32 -18.67
CA ILE A 269 -1.87 -14.60 -18.09
C ILE A 269 -2.95 -15.00 -17.08
N GLU A 270 -3.53 -16.16 -17.29
CA GLU A 270 -4.46 -16.73 -16.32
C GLU A 270 -3.69 -17.53 -15.28
N ALA A 271 -3.78 -17.08 -14.04
CA ALA A 271 -3.19 -17.77 -12.89
C ALA A 271 -4.14 -17.72 -11.70
N THR A 272 -4.14 -18.75 -10.90
CA THR A 272 -4.84 -18.83 -9.63
C THR A 272 -3.93 -18.26 -8.54
N GLY A 273 -4.44 -17.36 -7.74
CA GLY A 273 -3.71 -16.72 -6.64
C GLY A 273 -3.16 -15.34 -6.98
N THR A 274 -3.05 -14.54 -5.94
CA THR A 274 -2.41 -13.21 -5.95
C THR A 274 -1.11 -13.24 -5.17
#